data_75f230faf8a876fecc2cf3dd2b647968
#
_entry.id   75f230faf8a876fecc2cf3dd2b647968
#
_cell.length_a   1.000
_cell.length_b   1.000
_cell.length_c   1.000
_cell.angle_alpha   90.00
_cell.angle_beta   90.00
_cell.angle_gamma   90.00
#
_symmetry.space_group_name_H-M   'P 1'
#
loop_
_entity.id
_entity.type
_entity.pdbx_description
1 polymer ?
#
loop_
_entity_poly.entity_id
_entity_poly.type
_entity_poly.pdbx_seq_one_letter_code
_entity_poly.pdbx_strand_id
1 'polypeptide(L)'
;MSFFQRLKDCDTFKESNFFKFFIDIYHVGFIKKKNLNIINKFPNFFLFEKNKIFLKKEINNFKKRTYAINQVFNFLLKQKLISSKHREFFSVFKSFKSKPLLKVQRLIGPFFGFQFFGVHVNGFLKKNNKYFMWVGRRTKKGNFPNDLDQIAAGGLPFNVTVKKNLIKESYEEANINKALILKSKYDGTISYRVETKLGLSRHILFCYNLELPMNFIPKNNDGEIINFYLWPIEKILKIIKQSRKFKFDCGLVILLFALNKKIIQIKKIKRMLNNKSDLKILKKIK
;
A
#
# COMPACT_ATOMS: atom_id res chain seq x y z
N MET A 1 8.07 -21.17 9.27
CA MET A 1 7.98 -20.18 8.17
C MET A 1 9.34 -19.51 7.95
N SER A 2 9.52 -18.74 6.89
CA SER A 2 10.78 -18.03 6.62
C SER A 2 10.49 -16.60 6.16
N PHE A 3 11.48 -15.72 6.16
CA PHE A 3 11.35 -14.39 5.55
C PHE A 3 10.96 -14.48 4.06
N PHE A 4 11.41 -15.53 3.34
CA PHE A 4 10.99 -15.76 1.95
C PHE A 4 9.50 -15.99 1.80
N GLN A 5 8.88 -16.67 2.77
CA GLN A 5 7.43 -16.87 2.74
C GLN A 5 6.70 -15.53 2.89
N ARG A 6 7.22 -14.60 3.72
CA ARG A 6 6.64 -13.24 3.84
C ARG A 6 6.71 -12.46 2.52
N LEU A 7 7.83 -12.58 1.79
CA LEU A 7 7.97 -11.98 0.46
C LEU A 7 6.97 -12.58 -0.55
N LYS A 8 6.80 -13.90 -0.53
CA LYS A 8 5.83 -14.58 -1.40
C LYS A 8 4.38 -14.18 -1.06
N ASP A 9 4.03 -14.04 0.22
CA ASP A 9 2.71 -13.58 0.65
C ASP A 9 2.37 -12.18 0.09
N CYS A 10 3.38 -11.36 -0.21
CA CYS A 10 3.25 -10.02 -0.78
C CYS A 10 3.34 -9.98 -2.32
N ASP A 11 3.52 -11.11 -2.99
CA ASP A 11 3.59 -11.19 -4.45
C ASP A 11 2.94 -12.48 -4.96
N THR A 12 1.62 -12.51 -4.88
CA THR A 12 0.81 -13.67 -5.32
C THR A 12 0.27 -13.48 -6.74
N PHE A 13 0.65 -12.39 -7.43
CA PHE A 13 0.16 -12.05 -8.76
C PHE A 13 0.57 -13.09 -9.82
N LYS A 14 -0.42 -13.61 -10.53
CA LYS A 14 -0.25 -14.46 -11.72
C LYS A 14 -0.89 -13.75 -12.91
N GLU A 15 -0.07 -13.24 -13.84
CA GLU A 15 -0.54 -12.45 -14.98
C GLU A 15 -1.58 -13.20 -15.83
N SER A 16 -1.47 -14.52 -15.93
CA SER A 16 -2.42 -15.37 -16.62
C SER A 16 -3.86 -15.28 -16.13
N ASN A 17 -4.09 -14.81 -14.88
CA ASN A 17 -5.42 -14.67 -14.29
C ASN A 17 -6.09 -13.33 -14.62
N PHE A 18 -5.41 -12.44 -15.37
CA PHE A 18 -5.86 -11.05 -15.55
C PHE A 18 -5.81 -10.61 -17.00
N PHE A 19 -6.68 -9.66 -17.32
CA PHE A 19 -6.56 -8.80 -18.50
C PHE A 19 -5.84 -7.51 -18.12
N LYS A 20 -4.97 -7.00 -18.99
CA LYS A 20 -4.39 -5.67 -18.84
C LYS A 20 -5.47 -4.61 -19.08
N PHE A 21 -5.55 -3.62 -18.21
CA PHE A 21 -6.49 -2.50 -18.35
C PHE A 21 -5.77 -1.23 -18.76
N PHE A 22 -6.31 -0.59 -19.79
CA PHE A 22 -5.71 0.60 -20.43
C PHE A 22 -6.67 1.80 -20.35
N ILE A 23 -6.07 2.97 -20.19
CA ILE A 23 -6.70 4.27 -20.43
C ILE A 23 -5.84 4.96 -21.47
N ASP A 24 -6.41 5.28 -22.63
CA ASP A 24 -5.69 5.68 -23.83
C ASP A 24 -4.61 4.61 -24.15
N ILE A 25 -3.36 5.03 -24.30
CA ILE A 25 -2.21 4.12 -24.53
C ILE A 25 -1.58 3.60 -23.22
N TYR A 26 -2.04 4.07 -22.06
CA TYR A 26 -1.40 3.79 -20.78
C TYR A 26 -1.97 2.54 -20.12
N HIS A 27 -1.10 1.58 -19.82
CA HIS A 27 -1.44 0.44 -18.97
C HIS A 27 -1.54 0.90 -17.50
N VAL A 28 -2.77 0.96 -16.97
CA VAL A 28 -3.04 1.51 -15.64
C VAL A 28 -3.41 0.46 -14.60
N GLY A 29 -3.80 -0.74 -15.03
CA GLY A 29 -4.26 -1.75 -14.09
C GLY A 29 -4.46 -3.14 -14.68
N PHE A 30 -5.05 -4.01 -13.87
CA PHE A 30 -5.33 -5.42 -14.21
C PHE A 30 -6.72 -5.79 -13.73
N ILE A 31 -7.54 -6.32 -14.62
CA ILE A 31 -8.88 -6.80 -14.29
C ILE A 31 -8.88 -8.32 -14.30
N LYS A 32 -9.31 -8.93 -13.18
CA LYS A 32 -9.35 -10.39 -13.07
C LYS A 32 -10.27 -10.98 -14.13
N LYS A 33 -9.85 -12.04 -14.82
CA LYS A 33 -10.60 -12.66 -15.94
C LYS A 33 -12.04 -12.99 -15.57
N LYS A 34 -12.28 -13.52 -14.37
CA LYS A 34 -13.61 -13.82 -13.86
C LYS A 34 -14.53 -12.59 -13.70
N ASN A 35 -13.99 -11.39 -13.70
CA ASN A 35 -14.75 -10.15 -13.57
C ASN A 35 -15.18 -9.56 -14.93
N LEU A 36 -14.85 -10.21 -16.05
CA LEU A 36 -15.22 -9.76 -17.39
C LEU A 36 -16.72 -9.62 -17.55
N ASN A 37 -17.51 -10.53 -16.96
CA ASN A 37 -18.96 -10.48 -16.96
C ASN A 37 -19.52 -9.19 -16.32
N ILE A 38 -18.83 -8.63 -15.35
CA ILE A 38 -19.21 -7.35 -14.73
C ILE A 38 -18.84 -6.20 -15.67
N ILE A 39 -17.65 -6.20 -16.27
CA ILE A 39 -17.22 -5.18 -17.24
C ILE A 39 -18.17 -5.11 -18.44
N ASN A 40 -18.63 -6.26 -18.94
CA ASN A 40 -19.56 -6.36 -20.08
C ASN A 40 -20.93 -5.74 -19.80
N LYS A 41 -21.29 -5.47 -18.54
CA LYS A 41 -22.51 -4.72 -18.18
C LYS A 41 -22.37 -3.21 -18.46
N PHE A 42 -21.18 -2.74 -18.80
CA PHE A 42 -20.88 -1.33 -19.07
C PHE A 42 -20.29 -1.12 -20.48
N PRO A 43 -21.00 -1.57 -21.54
CA PRO A 43 -20.50 -1.51 -22.91
C PRO A 43 -20.25 -0.07 -23.40
N ASN A 44 -20.91 0.92 -22.81
CA ASN A 44 -20.73 2.33 -23.13
C ASN A 44 -19.39 2.89 -22.61
N PHE A 45 -18.73 2.22 -21.66
CA PHE A 45 -17.49 2.70 -21.07
C PHE A 45 -16.28 1.86 -21.45
N PHE A 46 -16.46 0.55 -21.65
CA PHE A 46 -15.34 -0.37 -21.85
C PHE A 46 -15.41 -1.06 -23.20
N LEU A 47 -14.23 -1.32 -23.73
CA LEU A 47 -13.98 -2.13 -24.91
C LEU A 47 -13.05 -3.29 -24.54
N PHE A 48 -13.43 -4.52 -24.90
CA PHE A 48 -12.57 -5.70 -24.80
C PHE A 48 -12.04 -6.06 -26.17
N GLU A 49 -10.72 -6.01 -26.33
CA GLU A 49 -10.04 -6.28 -27.60
C GLU A 49 -8.69 -6.94 -27.38
N LYS A 50 -8.36 -7.98 -28.15
CA LYS A 50 -7.03 -8.66 -28.14
C LYS A 50 -6.53 -9.02 -26.74
N ASN A 51 -7.40 -9.61 -25.89
CA ASN A 51 -7.09 -9.93 -24.48
C ASN A 51 -6.72 -8.73 -23.60
N LYS A 52 -7.22 -7.54 -23.95
CA LYS A 52 -7.04 -6.29 -23.16
C LYS A 52 -8.38 -5.62 -22.96
N ILE A 53 -8.49 -4.86 -21.91
CA ILE A 53 -9.65 -4.03 -21.61
C ILE A 53 -9.22 -2.57 -21.73
N PHE A 54 -9.98 -1.79 -22.47
CA PHE A 54 -9.74 -0.37 -22.68
C PHE A 54 -10.90 0.45 -22.15
N LEU A 55 -10.61 1.59 -21.56
CA LEU A 55 -11.63 2.64 -21.43
C LEU A 55 -11.84 3.24 -22.83
N LYS A 56 -13.09 3.38 -23.27
CA LYS A 56 -13.41 3.89 -24.62
C LYS A 56 -12.86 5.31 -24.83
N LYS A 57 -12.49 5.64 -26.07
CA LYS A 57 -11.83 6.92 -26.43
C LYS A 57 -12.68 8.15 -26.13
N GLU A 58 -14.02 8.02 -26.17
CA GLU A 58 -14.98 9.07 -25.84
C GLU A 58 -14.93 9.48 -24.35
N ILE A 59 -14.37 8.59 -23.50
CA ILE A 59 -14.13 8.83 -22.08
C ILE A 59 -12.76 9.49 -21.88
N ASN A 60 -12.56 10.64 -22.47
CA ASN A 60 -11.25 11.26 -22.75
C ASN A 60 -10.74 12.26 -21.70
N ASN A 61 -11.53 12.59 -20.67
CA ASN A 61 -11.13 13.56 -19.66
C ASN A 61 -11.31 13.04 -18.23
N PHE A 62 -10.73 13.76 -17.28
CA PHE A 62 -10.74 13.39 -15.86
C PHE A 62 -12.15 13.14 -15.30
N LYS A 63 -13.11 14.01 -15.61
CA LYS A 63 -14.48 13.91 -15.10
C LYS A 63 -15.20 12.68 -15.66
N LYS A 64 -15.15 12.47 -16.98
CA LYS A 64 -15.76 11.31 -17.65
C LYS A 64 -15.15 10.01 -17.19
N ARG A 65 -13.81 9.92 -17.03
CA ARG A 65 -13.10 8.74 -16.54
C ARG A 65 -13.49 8.41 -15.10
N THR A 66 -13.50 9.41 -14.22
CA THR A 66 -13.94 9.27 -12.83
C THR A 66 -15.39 8.77 -12.78
N TYR A 67 -16.28 9.34 -13.60
CA TYR A 67 -17.68 8.93 -13.68
C TYR A 67 -17.82 7.45 -14.09
N ALA A 68 -17.17 7.04 -15.19
CA ALA A 68 -17.26 5.67 -15.71
C ALA A 68 -16.84 4.62 -14.67
N ILE A 69 -15.70 4.87 -13.99
CA ILE A 69 -15.23 3.95 -12.93
C ILE A 69 -16.18 3.97 -11.71
N ASN A 70 -16.77 5.13 -11.39
CA ASN A 70 -17.73 5.24 -10.28
C ASN A 70 -19.04 4.50 -10.57
N GLN A 71 -19.48 4.37 -11.83
CA GLN A 71 -20.63 3.53 -12.18
C GLN A 71 -20.36 2.05 -11.83
N VAL A 72 -19.17 1.55 -12.12
CA VAL A 72 -18.77 0.19 -11.71
C VAL A 72 -18.70 0.07 -10.19
N PHE A 73 -18.16 1.09 -9.49
CA PHE A 73 -18.16 1.12 -8.03
C PHE A 73 -19.56 1.01 -7.44
N ASN A 74 -20.50 1.81 -7.93
CA ASN A 74 -21.90 1.80 -7.47
C ASN A 74 -22.58 0.46 -7.73
N PHE A 75 -22.30 -0.17 -8.87
CA PHE A 75 -22.78 -1.51 -9.17
C PHE A 75 -22.23 -2.54 -8.17
N LEU A 76 -20.92 -2.55 -7.92
CA LEU A 76 -20.29 -3.48 -6.97
C LEU A 76 -20.83 -3.27 -5.54
N LEU A 77 -21.10 -2.02 -5.17
CA LEU A 77 -21.71 -1.67 -3.89
C LEU A 77 -23.14 -2.23 -3.78
N LYS A 78 -23.96 -2.03 -4.82
CA LYS A 78 -25.34 -2.58 -4.90
C LYS A 78 -25.34 -4.11 -4.83
N GLN A 79 -24.35 -4.76 -5.43
CA GLN A 79 -24.18 -6.21 -5.37
C GLN A 79 -23.53 -6.70 -4.06
N LYS A 80 -23.26 -5.81 -3.09
CA LYS A 80 -22.58 -6.13 -1.81
C LYS A 80 -21.20 -6.78 -1.96
N LEU A 81 -20.54 -6.60 -3.12
CA LEU A 81 -19.18 -7.09 -3.39
C LEU A 81 -18.10 -6.22 -2.75
N ILE A 82 -18.44 -4.98 -2.42
CA ILE A 82 -17.63 -4.02 -1.66
C ILE A 82 -18.51 -3.34 -0.61
N SER A 83 -17.89 -2.79 0.45
CA SER A 83 -18.58 -2.06 1.51
C SER A 83 -18.54 -0.55 1.27
N SER A 84 -19.50 0.19 1.84
CA SER A 84 -19.54 1.66 1.79
C SER A 84 -18.73 2.35 2.87
N LYS A 85 -18.06 1.59 3.75
CA LYS A 85 -17.46 2.12 4.99
C LYS A 85 -16.31 3.09 4.80
N HIS A 86 -15.63 3.11 3.64
CA HIS A 86 -14.51 4.02 3.40
C HIS A 86 -14.77 4.82 2.12
N ARG A 87 -14.97 6.14 2.28
CA ARG A 87 -15.20 7.08 1.15
C ARG A 87 -13.93 7.80 0.71
N GLU A 88 -12.77 7.22 0.99
CA GLU A 88 -11.50 7.83 0.63
C GLU A 88 -11.21 7.67 -0.86
N PHE A 89 -10.86 8.77 -1.53
CA PHE A 89 -10.49 8.78 -2.93
C PHE A 89 -8.98 8.66 -3.12
N PHE A 90 -8.58 7.91 -4.13
CA PHE A 90 -7.19 7.74 -4.55
C PHE A 90 -7.00 8.19 -6.00
N SER A 91 -5.79 8.63 -6.31
CA SER A 91 -5.42 9.00 -7.67
C SER A 91 -5.01 7.78 -8.49
N VAL A 92 -5.44 7.74 -9.76
CA VAL A 92 -4.88 6.82 -10.76
C VAL A 92 -4.01 7.63 -11.72
N PHE A 93 -2.74 7.21 -11.86
CA PHE A 93 -1.73 7.91 -12.64
C PHE A 93 -1.27 7.07 -13.83
N LYS A 94 -0.82 7.73 -14.90
CA LYS A 94 0.00 7.08 -15.94
C LYS A 94 1.42 6.77 -15.43
N SER A 95 1.96 7.66 -14.60
CA SER A 95 3.20 7.50 -13.85
C SER A 95 3.13 8.36 -12.60
N PHE A 96 3.82 7.95 -11.51
CA PHE A 96 3.90 8.77 -10.30
C PHE A 96 4.44 10.17 -10.64
N LYS A 97 3.91 11.22 -10.01
CA LYS A 97 4.14 12.66 -10.31
C LYS A 97 3.47 13.20 -11.58
N SER A 98 2.83 12.40 -12.42
CA SER A 98 1.99 12.94 -13.49
C SER A 98 0.69 13.52 -12.93
N LYS A 99 -0.03 14.33 -13.74
CA LYS A 99 -1.41 14.68 -13.41
C LYS A 99 -2.25 13.40 -13.34
N PRO A 100 -3.14 13.25 -12.34
CA PRO A 100 -4.04 12.09 -12.24
C PRO A 100 -4.90 11.97 -13.48
N LEU A 101 -5.06 10.75 -13.99
CA LEU A 101 -5.98 10.44 -15.08
C LEU A 101 -7.45 10.47 -14.62
N LEU A 102 -7.68 10.06 -13.38
CA LEU A 102 -8.96 10.04 -12.69
C LEU A 102 -8.73 9.87 -11.18
N LYS A 103 -9.81 10.03 -10.39
CA LYS A 103 -9.86 9.62 -8.98
C LYS A 103 -10.86 8.50 -8.79
N VAL A 104 -10.60 7.63 -7.83
CA VAL A 104 -11.46 6.47 -7.53
C VAL A 104 -11.66 6.32 -6.03
N GLN A 105 -12.78 5.73 -5.64
CA GLN A 105 -12.96 5.22 -4.28
C GLN A 105 -11.87 4.16 -4.00
N ARG A 106 -11.24 4.20 -2.81
CA ARG A 106 -10.18 3.25 -2.43
C ARG A 106 -10.59 1.79 -2.66
N LEU A 107 -11.81 1.43 -2.30
CA LEU A 107 -12.30 0.06 -2.30
C LEU A 107 -12.42 -0.57 -3.69
N ILE A 108 -12.53 0.23 -4.76
CA ILE A 108 -12.59 -0.30 -6.13
C ILE A 108 -11.20 -0.60 -6.71
N GLY A 109 -10.15 -0.09 -6.07
CA GLY A 109 -8.78 -0.25 -6.55
C GLY A 109 -8.41 -1.68 -6.93
N PRO A 110 -8.65 -2.69 -6.06
CA PRO A 110 -8.35 -4.08 -6.38
C PRO A 110 -9.13 -4.63 -7.57
N PHE A 111 -10.38 -4.20 -7.81
CA PHE A 111 -11.17 -4.66 -8.95
C PHE A 111 -10.51 -4.33 -10.29
N PHE A 112 -10.00 -3.10 -10.42
CA PHE A 112 -9.27 -2.64 -11.60
C PHE A 112 -7.76 -2.89 -11.53
N GLY A 113 -7.24 -3.39 -10.41
CA GLY A 113 -5.81 -3.60 -10.19
C GLY A 113 -5.00 -2.30 -10.32
N PHE A 114 -5.56 -1.16 -9.91
CA PHE A 114 -4.87 0.11 -9.93
C PHE A 114 -3.67 0.13 -9.00
N GLN A 115 -2.60 0.84 -9.41
CA GLN A 115 -1.46 1.08 -8.55
C GLN A 115 -1.76 2.22 -7.59
N PHE A 116 -1.76 1.91 -6.28
CA PHE A 116 -1.86 2.90 -5.22
C PHE A 116 -0.53 3.11 -4.51
N PHE A 117 -0.48 4.16 -3.72
CA PHE A 117 0.71 4.59 -2.99
C PHE A 117 0.37 4.75 -1.51
N GLY A 118 1.38 4.66 -0.65
CA GLY A 118 1.23 4.86 0.79
C GLY A 118 2.54 5.23 1.44
N VAL A 119 2.47 5.65 2.69
CA VAL A 119 3.62 5.94 3.56
C VAL A 119 3.65 4.95 4.70
N HIS A 120 4.84 4.52 5.10
CA HIS A 120 5.07 3.66 6.26
C HIS A 120 6.23 4.20 7.07
N VAL A 121 6.07 4.27 8.38
CA VAL A 121 7.06 4.80 9.32
C VAL A 121 7.48 3.72 10.31
N ASN A 122 8.77 3.40 10.34
CA ASN A 122 9.39 2.67 11.43
C ASN A 122 9.85 3.68 12.49
N GLY A 123 9.15 3.76 13.63
CA GLY A 123 9.60 4.52 14.79
C GLY A 123 10.52 3.66 15.64
N PHE A 124 11.76 4.06 15.82
CA PHE A 124 12.74 3.27 16.55
C PHE A 124 13.57 4.14 17.50
N LEU A 125 14.22 3.49 18.45
CA LEU A 125 15.28 4.09 19.26
C LEU A 125 16.50 3.14 19.31
N LYS A 126 17.67 3.72 19.57
CA LYS A 126 18.92 2.98 19.75
C LYS A 126 19.42 3.16 21.18
N LYS A 127 19.62 2.05 21.92
CA LYS A 127 20.16 2.02 23.28
C LYS A 127 21.21 0.92 23.36
N ASN A 128 22.42 1.26 23.87
CA ASN A 128 23.52 0.30 24.02
C ASN A 128 23.80 -0.53 22.75
N ASN A 129 23.87 0.15 21.60
CA ASN A 129 24.02 -0.45 20.27
C ASN A 129 22.93 -1.44 19.83
N LYS A 130 21.82 -1.55 20.58
CA LYS A 130 20.65 -2.35 20.22
C LYS A 130 19.52 -1.46 19.70
N TYR A 131 18.78 -1.96 18.72
CA TYR A 131 17.62 -1.30 18.16
C TYR A 131 16.34 -1.78 18.84
N PHE A 132 15.49 -0.84 19.24
CA PHE A 132 14.13 -1.09 19.69
C PHE A 132 13.17 -0.37 18.74
N MET A 133 12.06 -0.99 18.42
CA MET A 133 11.09 -0.42 17.49
C MET A 133 9.70 -0.43 18.11
N TRP A 134 8.98 0.67 17.90
CA TRP A 134 7.58 0.77 18.24
C TRP A 134 6.73 -0.01 17.26
N VAL A 135 5.85 -0.84 17.80
CA VAL A 135 4.91 -1.69 17.07
C VAL A 135 3.51 -1.38 17.58
N GLY A 136 2.61 -1.03 16.67
CA GLY A 136 1.20 -0.85 16.97
C GLY A 136 0.44 -2.18 16.91
N ARG A 137 -0.59 -2.34 17.75
CA ARG A 137 -1.60 -3.39 17.61
C ARG A 137 -2.88 -2.76 17.09
N ARG A 138 -3.36 -3.22 15.96
CA ARG A 138 -4.59 -2.73 15.34
C ARG A 138 -5.83 -3.10 16.15
N THR A 139 -6.86 -2.27 16.03
CA THR A 139 -8.18 -2.53 16.61
C THR A 139 -8.78 -3.87 16.14
N LYS A 140 -9.72 -4.40 16.92
CA LYS A 140 -10.51 -5.60 16.52
C LYS A 140 -11.50 -5.33 15.38
N LYS A 141 -11.77 -4.04 15.05
CA LYS A 141 -12.67 -3.61 13.99
C LYS A 141 -11.87 -3.09 12.79
N GLY A 142 -12.41 -3.23 11.58
CA GLY A 142 -11.77 -2.71 10.37
C GLY A 142 -10.93 -3.73 9.62
N ASN A 143 -9.98 -3.24 8.82
CA ASN A 143 -9.09 -4.09 8.03
C ASN A 143 -7.93 -4.61 8.88
N PHE A 144 -7.56 -5.89 8.71
CA PHE A 144 -6.47 -6.53 9.45
C PHE A 144 -6.65 -6.44 10.98
N PRO A 145 -7.77 -6.97 11.52
CA PRO A 145 -8.08 -6.88 12.93
C PRO A 145 -7.04 -7.62 13.79
N ASN A 146 -6.60 -7.00 14.89
CA ASN A 146 -5.58 -7.50 15.81
C ASN A 146 -4.18 -7.73 15.21
N ASP A 147 -3.91 -7.37 13.97
CA ASP A 147 -2.58 -7.47 13.39
C ASP A 147 -1.62 -6.46 14.04
N LEU A 148 -0.33 -6.81 14.00
CA LEU A 148 0.74 -5.89 14.34
C LEU A 148 1.06 -5.00 13.14
N ASP A 149 1.30 -3.71 13.40
CA ASP A 149 1.57 -2.69 12.38
C ASP A 149 2.80 -1.84 12.77
N GLN A 150 3.27 -0.99 11.86
CA GLN A 150 4.23 0.05 12.18
C GLN A 150 3.63 1.08 13.15
N ILE A 151 4.46 2.05 13.55
CA ILE A 151 4.02 3.15 14.41
C ILE A 151 3.04 4.07 13.68
N ALA A 152 3.22 4.23 12.35
CA ALA A 152 2.27 4.93 11.50
C ALA A 152 2.36 4.42 10.05
N ALA A 153 1.21 4.26 9.39
CA ALA A 153 1.13 3.81 8.00
C ALA A 153 -0.22 4.18 7.38
N GLY A 154 -0.20 4.85 6.24
CA GLY A 154 -1.45 5.20 5.55
C GLY A 154 -1.34 5.26 4.04
N GLY A 155 -2.47 5.05 3.38
CA GLY A 155 -2.60 5.22 1.94
C GLY A 155 -2.47 6.68 1.53
N LEU A 156 -2.05 6.95 0.27
CA LEU A 156 -1.91 8.30 -0.25
C LEU A 156 -3.21 8.77 -0.92
N PRO A 157 -3.99 9.66 -0.28
CA PRO A 157 -5.27 10.12 -0.83
C PRO A 157 -5.09 11.01 -2.07
N PHE A 158 -6.19 11.19 -2.79
CA PHE A 158 -6.25 12.12 -3.92
C PHE A 158 -5.88 13.56 -3.50
N ASN A 159 -5.03 14.21 -4.26
CA ASN A 159 -4.51 15.57 -4.04
C ASN A 159 -3.68 15.76 -2.76
N VAL A 160 -3.21 14.68 -2.13
CA VAL A 160 -2.30 14.76 -0.98
C VAL A 160 -0.89 14.40 -1.42
N THR A 161 0.10 15.20 -1.03
CA THR A 161 1.51 14.87 -1.29
C THR A 161 2.02 13.85 -0.28
N VAL A 162 3.06 13.09 -0.65
CA VAL A 162 3.70 12.12 0.25
C VAL A 162 4.10 12.76 1.59
N LYS A 163 4.69 13.98 1.56
CA LYS A 163 5.08 14.72 2.76
C LYS A 163 3.89 15.10 3.64
N LYS A 164 2.79 15.58 3.03
CA LYS A 164 1.58 15.93 3.79
C LYS A 164 0.95 14.68 4.42
N ASN A 165 0.89 13.57 3.67
CA ASN A 165 0.37 12.31 4.18
C ASN A 165 1.23 11.74 5.30
N LEU A 166 2.56 11.80 5.17
CA LEU A 166 3.49 11.36 6.20
C LEU A 166 3.24 12.10 7.53
N ILE A 167 3.04 13.44 7.48
CA ILE A 167 2.75 14.25 8.66
C ILE A 167 1.39 13.88 9.25
N LYS A 168 0.36 13.74 8.38
CA LYS A 168 -1.01 13.42 8.76
C LYS A 168 -1.08 12.07 9.50
N GLU A 169 -0.65 11.00 8.85
CA GLU A 169 -0.74 9.64 9.40
C GLU A 169 0.08 9.49 10.69
N SER A 170 1.27 10.11 10.74
CA SER A 170 2.11 10.06 11.94
C SER A 170 1.47 10.76 13.14
N TYR A 171 0.71 11.82 12.92
CA TYR A 171 -0.02 12.50 13.97
C TYR A 171 -1.29 11.72 14.37
N GLU A 172 -2.07 11.25 13.40
CA GLU A 172 -3.33 10.54 13.65
C GLU A 172 -3.10 9.21 14.38
N GLU A 173 -2.16 8.39 13.91
CA GLU A 173 -1.93 7.06 14.46
C GLU A 173 -1.02 7.04 15.71
N ALA A 174 -0.10 7.99 15.88
CA ALA A 174 0.90 7.92 16.95
C ALA A 174 1.20 9.24 17.69
N ASN A 175 0.46 10.31 17.41
CA ASN A 175 0.67 11.65 17.98
C ASN A 175 2.11 12.19 17.78
N ILE A 176 2.73 11.81 16.66
CA ILE A 176 4.04 12.32 16.28
C ILE A 176 3.85 13.69 15.65
N ASN A 177 4.36 14.74 16.30
CA ASN A 177 4.22 16.10 15.80
C ASN A 177 5.03 16.35 14.52
N LYS A 178 4.66 17.41 13.79
CA LYS A 178 5.28 17.77 12.51
C LYS A 178 6.80 17.97 12.61
N ALA A 179 7.28 18.63 13.67
CA ALA A 179 8.71 18.90 13.83
C ALA A 179 9.52 17.61 13.97
N LEU A 180 8.96 16.60 14.64
CA LEU A 180 9.60 15.31 14.87
C LEU A 180 9.56 14.45 13.59
N ILE A 181 8.40 14.32 12.94
CA ILE A 181 8.31 13.47 11.73
C ILE A 181 9.16 14.00 10.57
N LEU A 182 9.37 15.30 10.47
CA LEU A 182 10.23 15.89 9.45
C LEU A 182 11.72 15.52 9.61
N LYS A 183 12.14 14.97 10.76
CA LYS A 183 13.48 14.39 10.98
C LYS A 183 13.59 12.95 10.44
N SER A 184 12.49 12.33 10.01
CA SER A 184 12.52 10.98 9.48
C SER A 184 13.36 10.89 8.21
N LYS A 185 14.06 9.77 8.05
CA LYS A 185 14.91 9.50 6.88
C LYS A 185 14.18 8.55 5.94
N TYR A 186 14.13 8.88 4.67
CA TYR A 186 13.62 8.00 3.64
C TYR A 186 14.55 6.77 3.51
N ASP A 187 13.97 5.58 3.61
CA ASP A 187 14.69 4.30 3.64
C ASP A 187 14.57 3.51 2.32
N GLY A 188 13.68 3.92 1.46
CA GLY A 188 13.41 3.27 0.18
C GLY A 188 11.93 3.04 -0.06
N THR A 189 11.63 2.26 -1.10
CA THR A 189 10.26 1.86 -1.43
C THR A 189 10.13 0.35 -1.46
N ILE A 190 8.93 -0.11 -1.15
CA ILE A 190 8.51 -1.50 -1.32
C ILE A 190 7.28 -1.51 -2.20
N SER A 191 7.22 -2.45 -3.15
CA SER A 191 6.02 -2.71 -3.91
C SER A 191 5.47 -4.10 -3.60
N TYR A 192 4.14 -4.23 -3.60
CA TYR A 192 3.48 -5.52 -3.51
C TYR A 192 2.33 -5.68 -4.51
N ARG A 193 2.01 -6.94 -4.83
CA ARG A 193 0.94 -7.33 -5.76
C ARG A 193 0.26 -8.57 -5.20
N VAL A 194 -0.87 -8.35 -4.53
CA VAL A 194 -1.59 -9.45 -3.86
C VAL A 194 -2.92 -9.69 -4.54
N GLU A 195 -3.14 -10.91 -5.02
CA GLU A 195 -4.45 -11.32 -5.51
C GLU A 195 -5.44 -11.39 -4.35
N THR A 196 -6.61 -10.80 -4.57
CA THR A 196 -7.72 -10.79 -3.62
C THR A 196 -8.95 -11.46 -4.25
N LYS A 197 -9.99 -11.66 -3.45
CA LYS A 197 -11.29 -12.11 -3.99
C LYS A 197 -11.82 -11.16 -5.07
N LEU A 198 -11.66 -9.84 -4.88
CA LEU A 198 -12.16 -8.81 -5.80
C LEU A 198 -11.28 -8.65 -7.06
N GLY A 199 -9.97 -8.80 -6.94
CA GLY A 199 -9.04 -8.58 -8.04
C GLY A 199 -7.59 -8.54 -7.58
N LEU A 200 -6.83 -7.48 -7.91
CA LEU A 200 -5.40 -7.33 -7.60
C LEU A 200 -5.14 -6.08 -6.78
N SER A 201 -4.70 -6.24 -5.53
CA SER A 201 -4.20 -5.14 -4.71
C SER A 201 -2.74 -4.84 -5.08
N ARG A 202 -2.46 -3.62 -5.53
CA ARG A 202 -1.13 -3.16 -5.94
C ARG A 202 -0.77 -1.88 -5.23
N HIS A 203 0.34 -1.89 -4.50
CA HIS A 203 0.79 -0.69 -3.77
C HIS A 203 2.29 -0.48 -3.91
N ILE A 204 2.68 0.78 -3.86
CA ILE A 204 4.06 1.22 -3.65
C ILE A 204 4.09 1.99 -2.34
N LEU A 205 4.91 1.53 -1.40
CA LEU A 205 5.04 2.07 -0.07
C LEU A 205 6.33 2.89 0.03
N PHE A 206 6.21 4.16 0.38
CA PHE A 206 7.34 5.02 0.74
C PHE A 206 7.70 4.76 2.20
N CYS A 207 8.86 4.14 2.43
CA CYS A 207 9.30 3.72 3.75
C CYS A 207 10.18 4.79 4.39
N TYR A 208 9.88 5.14 5.63
CA TYR A 208 10.62 6.12 6.41
C TYR A 208 11.04 5.52 7.75
N ASN A 209 12.21 5.93 8.22
CA ASN A 209 12.73 5.57 9.53
C ASN A 209 12.85 6.82 10.38
N LEU A 210 12.22 6.84 11.54
CA LEU A 210 12.25 7.92 12.52
C LEU A 210 12.90 7.43 13.81
N GLU A 211 14.04 8.01 14.16
CA GLU A 211 14.62 7.82 15.48
C GLU A 211 13.87 8.70 16.48
N LEU A 212 13.28 8.06 17.48
CA LEU A 212 12.44 8.70 18.48
C LEU A 212 13.22 8.92 19.78
N PRO A 213 12.94 10.02 20.51
CA PRO A 213 13.51 10.23 21.83
C PRO A 213 13.18 9.10 22.81
N MET A 214 14.05 8.86 23.80
CA MET A 214 13.87 7.81 24.80
C MET A 214 12.59 7.96 25.62
N ASN A 215 12.15 9.18 25.85
CA ASN A 215 10.93 9.52 26.59
C ASN A 215 9.69 9.66 25.71
N PHE A 216 9.78 9.36 24.41
CA PHE A 216 8.63 9.41 23.52
C PHE A 216 7.69 8.23 23.81
N ILE A 217 6.41 8.52 24.01
CA ILE A 217 5.34 7.53 24.16
C ILE A 217 4.28 7.81 23.09
N PRO A 218 4.06 6.90 22.13
CA PRO A 218 3.05 7.08 21.09
C PRO A 218 1.64 7.05 21.68
N LYS A 219 0.76 7.90 21.14
CA LYS A 219 -0.64 7.96 21.51
C LYS A 219 -1.49 7.94 20.25
N ASN A 220 -2.44 7.03 20.18
CA ASN A 220 -3.38 6.97 19.06
C ASN A 220 -4.43 8.08 19.18
N ASN A 221 -4.71 8.79 18.06
CA ASN A 221 -5.69 9.86 17.99
C ASN A 221 -6.92 9.50 17.10
N ASP A 222 -6.86 8.42 16.29
CA ASP A 222 -7.91 8.05 15.33
C ASP A 222 -8.65 6.74 15.67
N GLY A 223 -8.17 5.99 16.68
CA GLY A 223 -8.75 4.73 17.11
C GLY A 223 -8.36 3.50 16.28
N GLU A 224 -7.43 3.63 15.31
CA GLU A 224 -6.98 2.46 14.53
C GLU A 224 -6.04 1.55 15.30
N ILE A 225 -5.25 2.09 16.23
CA ILE A 225 -4.28 1.36 17.07
C ILE A 225 -4.78 1.34 18.51
N ILE A 226 -4.85 0.17 19.12
CA ILE A 226 -5.31 0.00 20.52
C ILE A 226 -4.17 -0.03 21.53
N ASN A 227 -2.98 -0.50 21.13
CA ASN A 227 -1.81 -0.58 21.99
C ASN A 227 -0.54 -0.35 21.22
N PHE A 228 0.48 0.17 21.87
CA PHE A 228 1.85 0.25 21.37
C PHE A 228 2.80 -0.57 22.23
N TYR A 229 3.77 -1.19 21.59
CA TYR A 229 4.81 -1.98 22.23
C TYR A 229 6.18 -1.52 21.74
N LEU A 230 7.09 -1.28 22.66
CA LEU A 230 8.49 -1.04 22.35
C LEU A 230 9.26 -2.36 22.48
N TRP A 231 9.61 -2.99 21.37
CA TRP A 231 10.26 -4.29 21.36
C TRP A 231 11.67 -4.24 20.76
N PRO A 232 12.61 -5.08 21.29
CA PRO A 232 13.86 -5.33 20.61
C PRO A 232 13.62 -5.82 19.19
N ILE A 233 14.44 -5.35 18.25
CA ILE A 233 14.27 -5.68 16.82
C ILE A 233 14.39 -7.19 16.56
N GLU A 234 15.19 -7.91 17.35
CA GLU A 234 15.37 -9.37 17.26
C GLU A 234 14.04 -10.10 17.54
N LYS A 235 13.29 -9.65 18.55
CA LYS A 235 11.94 -10.17 18.87
C LYS A 235 10.99 -9.96 17.69
N ILE A 236 11.00 -8.77 17.09
CA ILE A 236 10.15 -8.41 15.95
C ILE A 236 10.50 -9.30 14.74
N LEU A 237 11.77 -9.43 14.41
CA LEU A 237 12.23 -10.29 13.32
C LEU A 237 11.88 -11.76 13.54
N LYS A 238 11.95 -12.26 14.78
CA LYS A 238 11.49 -13.61 15.14
C LYS A 238 9.99 -13.78 14.85
N ILE A 239 9.15 -12.82 15.26
CA ILE A 239 7.70 -12.84 15.01
C ILE A 239 7.42 -12.83 13.49
N ILE A 240 8.07 -11.95 12.72
CA ILE A 240 7.92 -11.87 11.25
C ILE A 240 8.32 -13.20 10.60
N LYS A 241 9.40 -13.82 11.05
CA LYS A 241 9.89 -15.10 10.52
C LYS A 241 8.96 -16.26 10.83
N GLN A 242 8.36 -16.31 12.03
CA GLN A 242 7.67 -17.48 12.57
C GLN A 242 6.14 -17.42 12.49
N SER A 243 5.55 -16.23 12.27
CA SER A 243 4.11 -16.04 12.34
C SER A 243 3.56 -15.09 11.27
N ARG A 244 2.24 -15.01 11.15
CA ARG A 244 1.50 -14.00 10.35
C ARG A 244 0.85 -12.93 11.24
N LYS A 245 1.43 -12.64 12.40
CA LYS A 245 0.88 -11.64 13.33
C LYS A 245 1.05 -10.21 12.85
N PHE A 246 2.04 -9.92 12.00
CA PHE A 246 2.17 -8.64 11.34
C PHE A 246 1.29 -8.59 10.09
N LYS A 247 0.60 -7.47 9.89
CA LYS A 247 0.02 -7.11 8.61
C LYS A 247 1.06 -7.37 7.52
N PHE A 248 0.66 -8.01 6.43
CA PHE A 248 1.61 -8.65 5.49
C PHE A 248 2.68 -7.71 4.92
N ASP A 249 2.31 -6.45 4.62
CA ASP A 249 3.20 -5.44 4.06
C ASP A 249 4.17 -4.83 5.11
N CYS A 250 3.72 -4.73 6.37
CA CYS A 250 4.53 -4.20 7.47
C CYS A 250 5.78 -5.01 7.73
N GLY A 251 5.67 -6.34 7.63
CA GLY A 251 6.83 -7.22 7.75
C GLY A 251 7.91 -6.91 6.72
N LEU A 252 7.55 -6.53 5.48
CA LEU A 252 8.53 -6.15 4.44
C LEU A 252 9.22 -4.83 4.75
N VAL A 253 8.48 -3.85 5.27
CA VAL A 253 9.05 -2.52 5.64
C VAL A 253 10.06 -2.66 6.76
N ILE A 254 9.76 -3.50 7.76
CA ILE A 254 10.70 -3.79 8.87
C ILE A 254 11.92 -4.58 8.37
N LEU A 255 11.74 -5.52 7.44
CA LEU A 255 12.86 -6.25 6.82
C LEU A 255 13.78 -5.31 6.02
N LEU A 256 13.23 -4.31 5.31
CA LEU A 256 14.02 -3.30 4.63
C LEU A 256 14.88 -2.51 5.62
N PHE A 257 14.29 -2.04 6.73
CA PHE A 257 15.01 -1.39 7.82
C PHE A 257 16.16 -2.25 8.33
N ALA A 258 15.88 -3.51 8.68
CA ALA A 258 16.87 -4.42 9.24
C ALA A 258 18.04 -4.72 8.28
N LEU A 259 17.78 -4.79 6.97
CA LEU A 259 18.79 -4.94 5.93
C LEU A 259 19.65 -3.68 5.78
N ASN A 260 19.03 -2.50 5.74
CA ASN A 260 19.73 -1.22 5.57
C ASN A 260 20.55 -0.85 6.81
N LYS A 261 20.08 -1.23 8.01
CA LYS A 261 20.84 -1.10 9.27
C LYS A 261 21.87 -2.23 9.48
N LYS A 262 22.01 -3.17 8.52
CA LYS A 262 22.92 -4.33 8.60
C LYS A 262 22.66 -5.27 9.79
N ILE A 263 21.45 -5.22 10.38
CA ILE A 263 21.02 -6.13 11.47
C ILE A 263 20.89 -7.55 10.94
N ILE A 264 20.42 -7.70 9.70
CA ILE A 264 20.40 -8.97 8.98
C ILE A 264 21.16 -8.83 7.66
N GLN A 265 21.82 -9.91 7.25
CA GLN A 265 22.64 -9.95 6.02
C GLN A 265 22.15 -11.07 5.10
N ILE A 266 21.00 -10.87 4.47
CA ILE A 266 20.44 -11.88 3.56
C ILE A 266 20.43 -11.32 2.13
N LYS A 267 21.56 -11.53 1.39
CA LYS A 267 21.74 -11.05 0.00
C LYS A 267 20.55 -11.38 -0.90
N LYS A 268 19.97 -12.58 -0.76
CA LYS A 268 18.81 -13.03 -1.57
C LYS A 268 17.56 -12.20 -1.28
N ILE A 269 17.28 -11.85 -0.01
CA ILE A 269 16.13 -10.99 0.35
C ILE A 269 16.33 -9.59 -0.21
N LYS A 270 17.53 -9.03 -0.10
CA LYS A 270 17.86 -7.71 -0.66
C LYS A 270 17.62 -7.68 -2.18
N ARG A 271 18.01 -8.72 -2.92
CA ARG A 271 17.72 -8.83 -4.36
C ARG A 271 16.20 -8.89 -4.62
N MET A 272 15.44 -9.68 -3.86
CA MET A 272 13.99 -9.80 -4.06
C MET A 272 13.23 -8.50 -3.75
N LEU A 273 13.65 -7.72 -2.75
CA LEU A 273 13.09 -6.40 -2.46
C LEU A 273 13.48 -5.38 -3.53
N ASN A 274 14.66 -5.49 -4.13
CA ASN A 274 15.17 -4.55 -5.13
C ASN A 274 14.83 -4.90 -6.59
N ASN A 275 14.55 -6.18 -6.90
CA ASN A 275 14.37 -6.65 -8.29
C ASN A 275 12.92 -6.56 -8.81
N LYS A 276 11.99 -5.95 -8.09
CA LYS A 276 10.65 -5.76 -8.62
C LYS A 276 10.69 -4.67 -9.69
N SER A 277 10.18 -4.99 -10.88
CA SER A 277 10.17 -4.16 -12.10
C SER A 277 9.58 -2.76 -11.92
N ASP A 278 8.79 -2.55 -10.87
CA ASP A 278 8.21 -1.26 -10.51
C ASP A 278 9.25 -0.26 -9.94
N LEU A 279 10.45 -0.72 -9.56
CA LEU A 279 11.57 0.14 -9.13
C LEU A 279 12.12 1.04 -10.25
N LYS A 280 11.88 0.73 -11.55
CA LYS A 280 12.22 1.64 -12.65
C LYS A 280 11.47 2.98 -12.56
N ILE A 281 10.28 2.99 -11.97
CA ILE A 281 9.48 4.20 -11.74
C ILE A 281 10.11 5.06 -10.63
N LEU A 282 10.80 4.46 -9.68
CA LEU A 282 11.30 5.09 -8.46
C LEU A 282 12.71 5.66 -8.58
N LYS A 283 13.54 5.20 -9.53
CA LYS A 283 14.83 5.82 -9.86
C LYS A 283 14.71 7.26 -10.35
N LYS A 284 13.49 7.72 -10.72
CA LYS A 284 13.18 9.11 -11.11
C LYS A 284 12.68 9.99 -9.95
N ILE A 285 12.72 9.52 -8.69
CA ILE A 285 12.25 10.26 -7.51
C ILE A 285 13.41 10.92 -6.72
N LYS A 286 14.65 10.82 -7.21
CA LYS A 286 15.75 11.65 -6.72
C LYS A 286 15.66 13.06 -7.28
#